data_c2a32c4ce93bd2e14ed43ec0e58d5183
#
_entry.id   c2a32c4ce93bd2e14ed43ec0e58d5183
#
_cell.length_a   1.000
_cell.length_b   1.000
_cell.length_c   1.000
_cell.angle_alpha   90.00
_cell.angle_beta   90.00
_cell.angle_gamma   90.00
#
_symmetry.space_group_name_H-M   'P 1'
#
loop_
_entity.id
_entity.type
_entity.pdbx_description
1 polymer ?
#
loop_
_entity_poly.entity_id
_entity_poly.type
_entity_poly.pdbx_seq_one_letter_code
_entity_poly.pdbx_strand_id
1 'polypeptide(L)'
;RGTSYLIFFAFGYLLWGMTYTMNDISYWGMMPSLTSNPGDRNNLTTLANIGAGVGAGLSVLAIPSLTQGNLAIASNASKSYAIVSIIVCIVFFVCQIMTVFVVKEKPLPKVRVDDGEKRSLKEMFRVIFKNDQLKPVMAAMLLYSIGSGITMALASYWIYYRFAYQGLLVTLFTVISGISTVVIVFFPILCKKHSRRWISKLSMIMIIVGYLLMFIISLATGADPKADKVGFNVGEVFIPVTFIFTGLSGACAFFGQTLFYQVLTISVANTVEYNE
;
A
#
# COMPACT_ATOMS: atom_id res chain seq x y z
N ARG A 1 11.15 13.23 -29.27
CA ARG A 1 11.09 12.67 -27.90
C ARG A 1 12.11 11.55 -27.84
N GLY A 2 13.38 11.90 -27.58
CA GLY A 2 14.51 11.04 -27.75
C GLY A 2 15.12 10.59 -26.42
N THR A 3 16.31 10.00 -26.50
CA THR A 3 17.10 9.47 -25.38
C THR A 3 17.25 10.46 -24.22
N SER A 4 17.38 11.76 -24.51
CA SER A 4 17.47 12.82 -23.49
C SER A 4 16.23 12.88 -22.57
N TYR A 5 15.03 12.64 -23.09
CA TYR A 5 13.82 12.60 -22.30
C TYR A 5 13.80 11.39 -21.36
N LEU A 6 14.26 10.23 -21.85
CA LEU A 6 14.36 9.03 -21.04
C LEU A 6 15.36 9.19 -19.89
N ILE A 7 16.51 9.81 -20.17
CA ILE A 7 17.53 10.08 -19.14
C ILE A 7 16.97 11.03 -18.08
N PHE A 8 16.34 12.12 -18.50
CA PHE A 8 15.73 13.08 -17.58
C PHE A 8 14.63 12.44 -16.73
N PHE A 9 13.77 11.62 -17.35
CA PHE A 9 12.73 10.89 -16.63
C PHE A 9 13.32 9.89 -15.62
N ALA A 10 14.33 9.11 -16.02
CA ALA A 10 14.99 8.14 -15.15
C ALA A 10 15.64 8.83 -13.93
N PHE A 11 16.33 9.96 -14.16
CA PHE A 11 16.93 10.74 -13.08
C PHE A 11 15.89 11.32 -12.13
N GLY A 12 14.84 11.92 -12.67
CA GLY A 12 13.73 12.46 -11.87
C GLY A 12 13.02 11.38 -11.05
N TYR A 13 12.79 10.20 -11.64
CA TYR A 13 12.19 9.06 -10.94
C TYR A 13 13.09 8.53 -9.80
N LEU A 14 14.39 8.49 -10.04
CA LEU A 14 15.38 8.09 -9.02
C LEU A 14 15.41 9.06 -7.85
N LEU A 15 15.47 10.37 -8.13
CA LEU A 15 15.42 11.41 -7.11
C LEU A 15 14.12 11.34 -6.31
N TRP A 16 12.98 11.17 -6.99
CA TRP A 16 11.69 11.01 -6.32
C TRP A 16 11.68 9.79 -5.38
N GLY A 17 12.18 8.64 -5.84
CA GLY A 17 12.27 7.43 -5.02
C GLY A 17 13.17 7.63 -3.79
N MET A 18 14.32 8.30 -3.95
CA MET A 18 15.22 8.58 -2.82
C MET A 18 14.58 9.51 -1.80
N THR A 19 13.98 10.62 -2.23
CA THR A 19 13.34 11.59 -1.35
C THR A 19 12.10 11.01 -0.66
N TYR A 20 11.32 10.19 -1.36
CA TYR A 20 10.20 9.46 -0.79
C TYR A 20 10.67 8.52 0.32
N THR A 21 11.70 7.72 0.08
CA THR A 21 12.26 6.80 1.07
C THR A 21 12.78 7.53 2.30
N MET A 22 13.48 8.66 2.12
CA MET A 22 13.95 9.48 3.24
C MET A 22 12.78 10.01 4.09
N ASN A 23 11.72 10.48 3.45
CA ASN A 23 10.53 10.96 4.14
C ASN A 23 9.81 9.82 4.89
N ASP A 24 9.65 8.66 4.24
CA ASP A 24 8.97 7.50 4.81
C ASP A 24 9.71 6.94 6.04
N ILE A 25 11.03 6.78 5.96
CA ILE A 25 11.86 6.34 7.09
C ILE A 25 11.76 7.33 8.26
N SER A 26 11.83 8.64 7.99
CA SER A 26 11.72 9.66 9.03
C SER A 26 10.36 9.65 9.69
N TYR A 27 9.29 9.51 8.91
CA TYR A 27 7.91 9.44 9.39
C TYR A 27 7.68 8.24 10.33
N TRP A 28 8.10 7.04 9.90
CA TRP A 28 7.96 5.85 10.73
C TRP A 28 8.92 5.84 11.93
N GLY A 29 10.11 6.42 11.77
CA GLY A 29 11.09 6.61 12.84
C GLY A 29 10.62 7.54 13.95
N MET A 30 9.73 8.49 13.66
CA MET A 30 9.14 9.40 14.63
C MET A 30 8.11 8.70 15.55
N MET A 31 7.51 7.58 15.14
CA MET A 31 6.44 6.91 15.90
C MET A 31 6.83 6.53 17.34
N PRO A 32 8.03 5.97 17.62
CA PRO A 32 8.46 5.69 18.99
C PRO A 32 8.63 6.94 19.86
N SER A 33 9.02 8.07 19.27
CA SER A 33 9.20 9.34 20.00
C SER A 33 7.90 10.03 20.38
N LEU A 34 6.77 9.67 19.73
CA LEU A 34 5.46 10.22 20.04
C LEU A 34 4.83 9.59 21.27
N THR A 35 4.99 8.29 21.47
CA THR A 35 4.42 7.56 22.61
C THR A 35 5.25 6.34 22.99
N SER A 36 5.40 6.15 24.31
CA SER A 36 6.01 4.96 24.91
C SER A 36 5.00 3.83 25.16
N ASN A 37 3.69 4.11 25.03
CA ASN A 37 2.64 3.12 25.28
C ASN A 37 2.39 2.28 24.01
N PRO A 38 2.56 0.94 24.04
CA PRO A 38 2.33 0.08 22.89
C PRO A 38 0.88 0.14 22.34
N GLY A 39 -0.11 0.39 23.20
CA GLY A 39 -1.51 0.53 22.78
C GLY A 39 -1.74 1.78 21.94
N ASP A 40 -1.19 2.91 22.38
CA ASP A 40 -1.31 4.18 21.66
C ASP A 40 -0.52 4.12 20.34
N ARG A 41 0.62 3.44 20.31
CA ARG A 41 1.41 3.21 19.10
C ARG A 41 0.61 2.43 18.05
N ASN A 42 -0.09 1.37 18.47
CA ASN A 42 -0.97 0.62 17.57
C ASN A 42 -2.10 1.50 16.99
N ASN A 43 -2.70 2.35 17.82
CA ASN A 43 -3.75 3.27 17.37
C ASN A 43 -3.20 4.31 16.39
N LEU A 44 -2.04 4.91 16.66
CA LEU A 44 -1.39 5.87 15.77
C LEU A 44 -1.03 5.23 14.43
N THR A 45 -0.44 4.03 14.44
CA THR A 45 -0.11 3.28 13.22
C THR A 45 -1.37 2.95 12.42
N THR A 46 -2.44 2.55 13.09
CA THR A 46 -3.73 2.28 12.44
C THR A 46 -4.30 3.54 11.81
N LEU A 47 -4.28 4.67 12.53
CA LEU A 47 -4.78 5.96 12.02
C LEU A 47 -3.97 6.43 10.81
N ALA A 48 -2.64 6.29 10.85
CA ALA A 48 -1.76 6.60 9.74
C ALA A 48 -2.09 5.77 8.49
N ASN A 49 -2.30 4.47 8.66
CA ASN A 49 -2.66 3.57 7.56
C ASN A 49 -4.07 3.86 7.00
N ILE A 50 -5.03 4.24 7.85
CA ILE A 50 -6.36 4.70 7.40
C ILE A 50 -6.21 5.97 6.57
N GLY A 51 -5.44 6.95 7.05
CA GLY A 51 -5.18 8.19 6.31
C GLY A 51 -4.53 7.93 4.95
N ALA A 52 -3.53 7.05 4.91
CA ALA A 52 -2.89 6.62 3.67
C ALA A 52 -3.87 5.92 2.71
N GLY A 53 -4.73 5.04 3.24
CA GLY A 53 -5.77 4.36 2.46
C GLY A 53 -6.81 5.32 1.87
N VAL A 54 -7.26 6.28 2.66
CA VAL A 54 -8.19 7.34 2.19
C VAL A 54 -7.52 8.19 1.11
N GLY A 55 -6.28 8.63 1.31
CA GLY A 55 -5.52 9.40 0.32
C GLY A 55 -5.31 8.64 -0.98
N ALA A 56 -4.95 7.36 -0.90
CA ALA A 56 -4.80 6.49 -2.07
C ALA A 56 -6.15 6.32 -2.81
N GLY A 57 -7.24 6.07 -2.09
CA GLY A 57 -8.57 5.94 -2.67
C GLY A 57 -9.04 7.21 -3.38
N LEU A 58 -8.87 8.37 -2.74
CA LEU A 58 -9.18 9.66 -3.35
C LEU A 58 -8.34 9.91 -4.60
N SER A 59 -7.05 9.57 -4.58
CA SER A 59 -6.16 9.74 -5.73
C SER A 59 -6.59 8.89 -6.92
N VAL A 60 -6.96 7.62 -6.68
CA VAL A 60 -7.42 6.70 -7.72
C VAL A 60 -8.71 7.18 -8.39
N LEU A 61 -9.63 7.78 -7.63
CA LEU A 61 -10.90 8.30 -8.17
C LEU A 61 -10.76 9.69 -8.78
N ALA A 62 -10.06 10.60 -8.10
CA ALA A 62 -9.98 11.99 -8.50
C ALA A 62 -9.04 12.21 -9.68
N ILE A 63 -7.86 11.58 -9.70
CA ILE A 63 -6.86 11.84 -10.74
C ILE A 63 -7.39 11.52 -12.15
N PRO A 64 -7.92 10.31 -12.44
CA PRO A 64 -8.47 10.02 -13.77
C PRO A 64 -9.65 10.91 -14.15
N SER A 65 -10.55 11.18 -13.19
CA SER A 65 -11.73 12.01 -13.43
C SER A 65 -11.37 13.45 -13.79
N LEU A 66 -10.38 14.03 -13.10
CA LEU A 66 -9.91 15.39 -13.31
C LEU A 66 -8.95 15.55 -14.49
N THR A 67 -8.38 14.46 -14.99
CA THR A 67 -7.38 14.51 -16.07
C THR A 67 -7.88 14.00 -17.42
N GLN A 68 -8.78 13.01 -17.42
CA GLN A 68 -9.23 12.33 -18.64
C GLN A 68 -10.76 12.17 -18.72
N GLY A 69 -11.50 12.45 -17.65
CA GLY A 69 -12.95 12.28 -17.58
C GLY A 69 -13.73 13.55 -18.00
N ASN A 70 -15.04 13.49 -17.81
CA ASN A 70 -15.96 14.61 -18.09
C ASN A 70 -15.71 15.86 -17.21
N LEU A 71 -14.97 15.69 -16.11
CA LEU A 71 -14.55 16.74 -15.18
C LEU A 71 -13.12 17.20 -15.43
N ALA A 72 -12.54 16.90 -16.59
CA ALA A 72 -11.16 17.30 -16.91
C ALA A 72 -10.97 18.82 -16.80
N ILE A 73 -9.95 19.23 -16.04
CA ILE A 73 -9.67 20.65 -15.73
C ILE A 73 -9.25 21.42 -16.97
N ALA A 74 -8.62 20.75 -17.94
CA ALA A 74 -8.17 21.36 -19.17
C ALA A 74 -8.51 20.50 -20.40
N SER A 75 -8.58 21.14 -21.58
CA SER A 75 -8.85 20.48 -22.85
C SER A 75 -7.78 19.46 -23.29
N ASN A 76 -6.60 19.49 -22.68
CA ASN A 76 -5.50 18.57 -22.96
C ASN A 76 -5.12 17.81 -21.71
N ALA A 77 -5.13 16.46 -21.77
CA ALA A 77 -4.78 15.58 -20.67
C ALA A 77 -3.42 15.92 -20.03
N SER A 78 -2.41 16.26 -20.84
CA SER A 78 -1.08 16.65 -20.34
C SER A 78 -1.12 17.89 -19.45
N LYS A 79 -1.93 18.91 -19.83
CA LYS A 79 -2.12 20.11 -19.00
C LYS A 79 -2.91 19.82 -17.74
N SER A 80 -3.94 18.98 -17.83
CA SER A 80 -4.72 18.55 -16.67
C SER A 80 -3.86 17.81 -15.67
N TYR A 81 -3.00 16.88 -16.12
CA TYR A 81 -2.03 16.20 -15.24
C TYR A 81 -1.06 17.18 -14.58
N ALA A 82 -0.55 18.17 -15.31
CA ALA A 82 0.35 19.17 -14.74
C ALA A 82 -0.32 19.97 -13.62
N ILE A 83 -1.57 20.45 -13.84
CA ILE A 83 -2.32 21.20 -12.83
C ILE A 83 -2.60 20.34 -11.60
N VAL A 84 -3.10 19.12 -11.80
CA VAL A 84 -3.38 18.20 -10.69
C VAL A 84 -2.11 17.88 -9.90
N SER A 85 -0.97 17.65 -10.58
CA SER A 85 0.31 17.41 -9.91
C SER A 85 0.74 18.59 -9.04
N ILE A 86 0.58 19.83 -9.53
CA ILE A 86 0.89 21.03 -8.75
C ILE A 86 0.01 21.12 -7.49
N ILE A 87 -1.29 20.85 -7.61
CA ILE A 87 -2.23 20.87 -6.48
C ILE A 87 -1.81 19.82 -5.45
N VAL A 88 -1.53 18.59 -5.89
CA VAL A 88 -1.08 17.49 -5.00
C VAL A 88 0.24 17.86 -4.31
N CYS A 89 1.20 18.45 -5.02
CA CYS A 89 2.45 18.91 -4.43
C CYS A 89 2.24 19.99 -3.36
N ILE A 90 1.34 20.95 -3.61
CA ILE A 90 1.03 22.00 -2.62
C ILE A 90 0.41 21.38 -1.37
N VAL A 91 -0.58 20.50 -1.52
CA VAL A 91 -1.22 19.80 -0.40
C VAL A 91 -0.19 18.99 0.40
N PHE A 92 0.66 18.22 -0.30
CA PHE A 92 1.74 17.47 0.32
C PHE A 92 2.69 18.38 1.12
N PHE A 93 3.11 19.49 0.53
CA PHE A 93 4.02 20.44 1.17
C PHE A 93 3.41 21.06 2.43
N VAL A 94 2.14 21.47 2.38
CA VAL A 94 1.41 22.00 3.53
C VAL A 94 1.31 20.95 4.65
N CYS A 95 0.97 19.70 4.31
CA CYS A 95 0.90 18.60 5.28
C CYS A 95 2.27 18.34 5.94
N GLN A 96 3.37 18.40 5.19
CA GLN A 96 4.72 18.23 5.73
C GLN A 96 5.10 19.38 6.68
N ILE A 97 4.78 20.63 6.31
CA ILE A 97 4.98 21.77 7.20
C ILE A 97 4.21 21.59 8.51
N MET A 98 2.93 21.19 8.41
CA MET A 98 2.13 20.91 9.60
C MET A 98 2.77 19.82 10.48
N THR A 99 3.26 18.74 9.87
CA THR A 99 3.94 17.66 10.62
C THR A 99 5.16 18.18 11.36
N VAL A 100 6.01 18.98 10.71
CA VAL A 100 7.26 19.50 11.31
C VAL A 100 6.98 20.50 12.44
N PHE A 101 5.98 21.37 12.30
CA PHE A 101 5.75 22.46 13.27
C PHE A 101 4.74 22.13 14.36
N VAL A 102 3.78 21.25 14.09
CA VAL A 102 2.69 20.93 15.03
C VAL A 102 3.01 19.71 15.89
N VAL A 103 3.68 18.72 15.33
CA VAL A 103 4.02 17.49 16.06
C VAL A 103 5.18 17.77 17.03
N LYS A 104 4.90 17.58 18.32
CA LYS A 104 5.91 17.69 19.37
C LYS A 104 6.37 16.31 19.79
N GLU A 105 7.60 16.00 19.50
CA GLU A 105 8.24 14.79 19.98
C GLU A 105 8.49 14.88 21.48
N LYS A 106 8.18 13.82 22.22
CA LYS A 106 8.61 13.71 23.62
C LYS A 106 10.10 13.42 23.63
N PRO A 107 10.89 14.13 24.47
CA PRO A 107 12.29 13.77 24.61
C PRO A 107 12.35 12.31 25.09
N LEU A 108 12.90 11.44 24.25
CA LEU A 108 13.20 10.08 24.65
C LEU A 108 14.08 10.16 25.91
N PRO A 109 13.84 9.31 26.93
CA PRO A 109 14.77 9.21 28.06
C PRO A 109 16.15 9.06 27.44
N LYS A 110 17.09 9.93 27.86
CA LYS A 110 18.48 9.86 27.41
C LYS A 110 19.00 8.48 27.82
N VAL A 111 18.78 7.47 26.97
CA VAL A 111 19.63 6.28 27.01
C VAL A 111 21.03 6.86 26.89
N ARG A 112 21.87 6.66 27.91
CA ARG A 112 23.28 7.05 27.86
C ARG A 112 23.88 6.35 26.65
N VAL A 113 23.77 7.02 25.51
CA VAL A 113 24.63 6.75 24.38
C VAL A 113 25.98 7.23 24.88
N ASP A 114 26.86 6.30 25.15
CA ASP A 114 28.23 6.60 25.52
C ASP A 114 28.74 7.60 24.48
N ASP A 115 29.01 8.84 24.93
CA ASP A 115 29.41 9.96 24.07
C ASP A 115 30.78 9.60 23.47
N GLY A 116 30.79 9.07 22.27
CA GLY A 116 32.04 8.87 21.55
C GLY A 116 32.04 7.92 20.37
N GLU A 117 31.24 6.91 20.34
CA GLU A 117 31.28 5.97 19.20
C GLU A 117 30.24 6.33 18.13
N LYS A 118 30.72 7.01 17.07
CA LYS A 118 30.02 7.05 15.80
C LYS A 118 29.82 5.61 15.34
N ARG A 119 28.66 5.03 15.64
CA ARG A 119 28.33 3.66 15.20
C ARG A 119 28.56 3.58 13.70
N SER A 120 29.57 2.82 13.31
CA SER A 120 29.88 2.58 11.91
C SER A 120 28.70 1.88 11.25
N LEU A 121 28.43 2.17 9.97
CA LEU A 121 27.43 1.43 9.17
C LEU A 121 27.62 -0.09 9.32
N LYS A 122 28.87 -0.55 9.41
CA LYS A 122 29.22 -1.95 9.65
C LYS A 122 28.67 -2.48 10.98
N GLU A 123 28.66 -1.68 12.03
CA GLU A 123 28.10 -2.05 13.35
C GLU A 123 26.57 -2.09 13.30
N MET A 124 25.93 -1.14 12.60
CA MET A 124 24.49 -1.16 12.40
C MET A 124 24.07 -2.44 11.67
N PHE A 125 24.77 -2.81 10.59
CA PHE A 125 24.52 -4.08 9.90
C PHE A 125 24.79 -5.29 10.82
N ARG A 126 25.83 -5.25 11.64
CA ARG A 126 26.14 -6.31 12.58
C ARG A 126 25.03 -6.52 13.62
N VAL A 127 24.44 -5.44 14.14
CA VAL A 127 23.30 -5.53 15.08
C VAL A 127 22.09 -6.18 14.40
N ILE A 128 21.76 -5.76 13.17
CA ILE A 128 20.66 -6.35 12.39
C ILE A 128 20.89 -7.86 12.19
N PHE A 129 22.12 -8.24 11.79
CA PHE A 129 22.45 -9.65 11.55
C PHE A 129 22.63 -10.48 12.84
N LYS A 130 22.84 -9.88 14.00
CA LYS A 130 22.85 -10.58 15.28
C LYS A 130 21.45 -10.83 15.84
N ASN A 131 20.46 -10.04 15.46
CA ASN A 131 19.09 -10.19 15.94
C ASN A 131 18.40 -11.38 15.25
N ASP A 132 18.22 -12.47 15.96
CA ASP A 132 17.64 -13.69 15.42
C ASP A 132 16.14 -13.57 15.12
N GLN A 133 15.44 -12.65 15.79
CA GLN A 133 14.03 -12.40 15.54
C GLN A 133 13.79 -11.43 14.38
N LEU A 134 14.67 -10.47 14.19
CA LEU A 134 14.54 -9.45 13.13
C LEU A 134 14.73 -10.07 11.74
N LYS A 135 15.68 -11.01 11.59
CA LYS A 135 15.97 -11.66 10.31
C LYS A 135 14.74 -12.27 9.61
N PRO A 136 14.00 -13.18 10.27
CA PRO A 136 12.84 -13.81 9.63
C PRO A 136 11.71 -12.79 9.33
N VAL A 137 11.54 -11.77 10.18
CA VAL A 137 10.52 -10.73 9.95
C VAL A 137 10.90 -9.85 8.77
N MET A 138 12.18 -9.44 8.66
CA MET A 138 12.68 -8.69 7.51
C MET A 138 12.57 -9.49 6.21
N ALA A 139 12.95 -10.76 6.23
CA ALA A 139 12.82 -11.65 5.07
C ALA A 139 11.34 -11.79 4.65
N ALA A 140 10.43 -11.98 5.59
CA ALA A 140 9.01 -12.06 5.33
C ALA A 140 8.46 -10.75 4.74
N MET A 141 8.89 -9.60 5.27
CA MET A 141 8.48 -8.29 4.78
C MET A 141 9.01 -8.01 3.36
N LEU A 142 10.25 -8.41 3.08
CA LEU A 142 10.84 -8.27 1.76
C LEU A 142 10.12 -9.15 0.73
N LEU A 143 9.90 -10.42 1.04
CA LEU A 143 9.16 -11.34 0.16
C LEU A 143 7.72 -10.87 -0.07
N TYR A 144 7.05 -10.39 0.99
CA TYR A 144 5.72 -9.80 0.88
C TYR A 144 5.73 -8.57 -0.03
N SER A 145 6.68 -7.65 0.14
CA SER A 145 6.77 -6.42 -0.66
C SER A 145 7.02 -6.72 -2.15
N ILE A 146 7.88 -7.69 -2.44
CA ILE A 146 8.10 -8.14 -3.82
C ILE A 146 6.82 -8.75 -4.40
N GLY A 147 6.19 -9.69 -3.67
CA GLY A 147 4.98 -10.36 -4.13
C GLY A 147 3.82 -9.40 -4.35
N SER A 148 3.56 -8.50 -3.40
CA SER A 148 2.50 -7.49 -3.51
C SER A 148 2.77 -6.48 -4.62
N GLY A 149 4.04 -6.06 -4.80
CA GLY A 149 4.44 -5.15 -5.88
C GLY A 149 4.21 -5.75 -7.25
N ILE A 150 4.62 -7.01 -7.48
CA ILE A 150 4.34 -7.74 -8.72
C ILE A 150 2.84 -7.87 -8.96
N THR A 151 2.08 -8.24 -7.93
CA THR A 151 0.63 -8.38 -8.05
C THR A 151 -0.04 -7.07 -8.42
N MET A 152 0.30 -5.96 -7.75
CA MET A 152 -0.25 -4.63 -8.07
C MET A 152 0.09 -4.18 -9.48
N ALA A 153 1.33 -4.41 -9.94
CA ALA A 153 1.75 -4.07 -11.29
C ALA A 153 0.98 -4.85 -12.36
N LEU A 154 0.71 -6.14 -12.12
CA LEU A 154 0.07 -7.02 -13.10
C LEU A 154 -1.45 -7.02 -13.00
N ALA A 155 -2.04 -6.72 -11.84
CA ALA A 155 -3.48 -6.82 -11.61
C ALA A 155 -4.30 -5.95 -12.58
N SER A 156 -3.89 -4.70 -12.78
CA SER A 156 -4.56 -3.78 -13.71
C SER A 156 -4.50 -4.28 -15.15
N TYR A 157 -3.33 -4.76 -15.58
CA TYR A 157 -3.16 -5.32 -16.92
C TYR A 157 -4.01 -6.57 -17.11
N TRP A 158 -4.05 -7.46 -16.10
CA TRP A 158 -4.85 -8.68 -16.17
C TRP A 158 -6.35 -8.38 -16.33
N ILE A 159 -6.89 -7.42 -15.55
CA ILE A 159 -8.29 -6.97 -15.67
C ILE A 159 -8.55 -6.36 -17.06
N TYR A 160 -7.62 -5.53 -17.58
CA TYR A 160 -7.77 -4.97 -18.92
C TYR A 160 -7.86 -6.05 -20.00
N TYR A 161 -6.95 -7.02 -19.97
CA TYR A 161 -6.95 -8.12 -20.95
C TYR A 161 -8.18 -9.01 -20.81
N ARG A 162 -8.55 -9.34 -19.56
CA ARG A 162 -9.65 -10.28 -19.29
C ARG A 162 -11.02 -9.70 -19.61
N PHE A 163 -11.23 -8.40 -19.48
CA PHE A 163 -12.52 -7.73 -19.66
C PHE A 163 -12.51 -6.70 -20.82
N ALA A 164 -11.75 -6.97 -21.88
CA ALA A 164 -11.76 -6.22 -23.13
C ALA A 164 -11.56 -4.69 -22.97
N TYR A 165 -10.65 -4.29 -22.10
CA TYR A 165 -10.29 -2.87 -21.88
C TYR A 165 -11.45 -1.98 -21.39
N GLN A 166 -12.43 -2.53 -20.73
CA GLN A 166 -13.52 -1.74 -20.13
C GLN A 166 -13.00 -0.99 -18.89
N GLY A 167 -12.78 0.30 -19.02
CA GLY A 167 -12.23 1.14 -17.94
C GLY A 167 -13.07 1.14 -16.67
N LEU A 168 -14.42 1.03 -16.79
CA LEU A 168 -15.30 0.95 -15.64
C LEU A 168 -15.02 -0.28 -14.79
N LEU A 169 -14.78 -1.45 -15.39
CA LEU A 169 -14.51 -2.69 -14.66
C LEU A 169 -13.16 -2.60 -13.92
N VAL A 170 -12.15 -1.97 -14.53
CA VAL A 170 -10.87 -1.70 -13.86
C VAL A 170 -11.07 -0.78 -12.66
N THR A 171 -11.85 0.28 -12.82
CA THR A 171 -12.18 1.20 -11.73
C THR A 171 -12.92 0.49 -10.60
N LEU A 172 -13.94 -0.31 -10.91
CA LEU A 172 -14.68 -1.09 -9.91
C LEU A 172 -13.77 -2.07 -9.16
N PHE A 173 -12.88 -2.77 -9.86
CA PHE A 173 -11.92 -3.67 -9.22
C PHE A 173 -10.94 -2.92 -8.30
N THR A 174 -10.50 -1.75 -8.71
CA THR A 174 -9.66 -0.87 -7.88
C THR A 174 -10.41 -0.37 -6.65
N VAL A 175 -11.68 -0.04 -6.78
CA VAL A 175 -12.55 0.34 -5.64
C VAL A 175 -12.69 -0.84 -4.67
N ILE A 176 -12.89 -2.07 -5.17
CA ILE A 176 -12.95 -3.28 -4.34
C ILE A 176 -11.64 -3.45 -3.56
N SER A 177 -10.49 -3.25 -4.20
CA SER A 177 -9.19 -3.33 -3.54
C SER A 177 -9.03 -2.23 -2.47
N GLY A 178 -9.51 -1.03 -2.75
CA GLY A 178 -9.52 0.09 -1.80
C GLY A 178 -10.40 -0.17 -0.58
N ILE A 179 -11.61 -0.68 -0.77
CA ILE A 179 -12.51 -1.09 0.32
C ILE A 179 -11.86 -2.14 1.21
N SER A 180 -11.08 -3.05 0.61
CA SER A 180 -10.34 -4.07 1.36
C SER A 180 -9.37 -3.46 2.38
N THR A 181 -8.85 -2.27 2.13
CA THR A 181 -7.99 -1.54 3.08
C THR A 181 -8.75 -1.10 4.34
N VAL A 182 -10.07 -0.89 4.26
CA VAL A 182 -10.91 -0.50 5.41
C VAL A 182 -10.93 -1.59 6.50
N VAL A 183 -10.63 -2.83 6.16
CA VAL A 183 -10.50 -3.95 7.14
C VAL A 183 -9.42 -3.68 8.19
N ILE A 184 -8.45 -2.82 7.90
CA ILE A 184 -7.46 -2.37 8.90
C ILE A 184 -8.14 -1.83 10.17
N VAL A 185 -9.29 -1.16 10.04
CA VAL A 185 -10.04 -0.61 11.18
C VAL A 185 -10.43 -1.71 12.17
N PHE A 186 -10.70 -2.91 11.69
CA PHE A 186 -11.07 -4.06 12.52
C PHE A 186 -9.87 -4.80 13.10
N PHE A 187 -8.66 -4.49 12.67
CA PHE A 187 -7.45 -5.17 13.12
C PHE A 187 -7.24 -5.10 14.64
N PRO A 188 -7.40 -3.96 15.34
CA PRO A 188 -7.28 -3.90 16.80
C PRO A 188 -8.30 -4.80 17.51
N ILE A 189 -9.51 -4.95 16.95
CA ILE A 189 -10.56 -5.81 17.49
C ILE A 189 -10.17 -7.28 17.36
N LEU A 190 -9.61 -7.65 16.19
CA LEU A 190 -9.09 -9.01 15.98
C LEU A 190 -7.93 -9.34 16.93
N CYS A 191 -7.02 -8.40 17.16
CA CYS A 191 -5.89 -8.57 18.08
C CYS A 191 -6.30 -8.74 19.55
N LYS A 192 -7.47 -8.21 19.94
CA LYS A 192 -8.04 -8.45 21.30
C LYS A 192 -8.55 -9.87 21.49
N LYS A 193 -9.04 -10.50 20.41
CA LYS A 193 -9.68 -11.82 20.47
C LYS A 193 -8.76 -12.96 20.07
N HIS A 194 -7.79 -12.70 19.20
CA HIS A 194 -6.94 -13.72 18.60
C HIS A 194 -5.45 -13.37 18.66
N SER A 195 -4.62 -14.39 18.75
CA SER A 195 -3.17 -14.20 18.71
C SER A 195 -2.69 -13.74 17.34
N ARG A 196 -1.58 -12.99 17.29
CA ARG A 196 -0.97 -12.54 16.03
C ARG A 196 -0.64 -13.70 15.09
N ARG A 197 -0.22 -14.85 15.65
CA ARG A 197 0.03 -16.06 14.85
C ARG A 197 -1.22 -16.58 14.15
N TRP A 198 -2.37 -16.50 14.81
CA TRP A 198 -3.65 -16.92 14.23
C TRP A 198 -4.05 -15.95 13.10
N ILE A 199 -3.94 -14.64 13.33
CA ILE A 199 -4.25 -13.61 12.32
C ILE A 199 -3.35 -13.78 11.09
N SER A 200 -2.04 -14.01 11.28
CA SER A 200 -1.10 -14.28 10.20
C SER A 200 -1.47 -15.51 9.37
N LYS A 201 -1.84 -16.63 10.03
CA LYS A 201 -2.30 -17.85 9.33
C LYS A 201 -3.58 -17.58 8.53
N LEU A 202 -4.57 -16.92 9.14
CA LEU A 202 -5.82 -16.57 8.47
C LEU A 202 -5.55 -15.71 7.24
N SER A 203 -4.71 -14.69 7.38
CA SER A 203 -4.33 -13.79 6.28
C SER A 203 -3.69 -14.56 5.12
N MET A 204 -2.76 -15.46 5.41
CA MET A 204 -2.12 -16.31 4.40
C MET A 204 -3.13 -17.20 3.68
N ILE A 205 -4.04 -17.82 4.42
CA ILE A 205 -5.11 -18.65 3.82
C ILE A 205 -5.99 -17.80 2.89
N MET A 206 -6.39 -16.60 3.32
CA MET A 206 -7.20 -15.69 2.51
C MET A 206 -6.48 -15.27 1.23
N ILE A 207 -5.18 -14.96 1.30
CA ILE A 207 -4.36 -14.62 0.13
C ILE A 207 -4.33 -15.79 -0.85
N ILE A 208 -3.99 -16.99 -0.37
CA ILE A 208 -3.86 -18.18 -1.21
C ILE A 208 -5.20 -18.54 -1.84
N VAL A 209 -6.27 -18.61 -1.05
CA VAL A 209 -7.63 -18.95 -1.54
C VAL A 209 -8.10 -17.91 -2.55
N GLY A 210 -7.91 -16.61 -2.26
CA GLY A 210 -8.33 -15.55 -3.17
C GLY A 210 -7.65 -15.65 -4.54
N TYR A 211 -6.32 -15.80 -4.58
CA TYR A 211 -5.60 -15.94 -5.85
C TYR A 211 -5.88 -17.28 -6.57
N LEU A 212 -6.01 -18.37 -5.84
CA LEU A 212 -6.39 -19.65 -6.45
C LEU A 212 -7.77 -19.58 -7.09
N LEU A 213 -8.75 -18.96 -6.43
CA LEU A 213 -10.08 -18.76 -7.01
C LEU A 213 -10.03 -17.89 -8.26
N MET A 214 -9.28 -16.77 -8.25
CA MET A 214 -9.08 -15.94 -9.45
C MET A 214 -8.47 -16.75 -10.59
N PHE A 215 -7.47 -17.57 -10.30
CA PHE A 215 -6.81 -18.43 -11.28
C PHE A 215 -7.78 -19.49 -11.85
N ILE A 216 -8.54 -20.17 -10.99
CA ILE A 216 -9.54 -21.18 -11.41
C ILE A 216 -10.62 -20.54 -12.28
N ILE A 217 -11.15 -19.38 -11.89
CA ILE A 217 -12.13 -18.63 -12.67
C ILE A 217 -11.56 -18.28 -14.05
N SER A 218 -10.31 -17.82 -14.10
CA SER A 218 -9.63 -17.48 -15.36
C SER A 218 -9.48 -18.70 -16.28
N LEU A 219 -9.13 -19.86 -15.72
CA LEU A 219 -9.01 -21.10 -16.49
C LEU A 219 -10.36 -21.61 -16.98
N ALA A 220 -11.38 -21.57 -16.13
CA ALA A 220 -12.72 -22.09 -16.45
C ALA A 220 -13.45 -21.24 -17.51
N THR A 221 -13.19 -19.94 -17.55
CA THR A 221 -13.88 -19.01 -18.46
C THR A 221 -13.07 -18.71 -19.74
N GLY A 222 -11.84 -19.21 -19.83
CA GLY A 222 -10.95 -18.97 -20.96
C GLY A 222 -10.43 -17.52 -21.04
N ALA A 223 -9.58 -17.26 -22.02
CA ALA A 223 -8.95 -15.95 -22.21
C ALA A 223 -9.81 -15.00 -23.09
N ASP A 224 -10.88 -15.47 -23.69
CA ASP A 224 -11.72 -14.66 -24.59
C ASP A 224 -12.70 -13.79 -23.78
N PRO A 225 -12.57 -12.46 -23.82
CA PRO A 225 -13.49 -11.55 -23.14
C PRO A 225 -14.93 -11.64 -23.64
N LYS A 226 -15.12 -12.10 -24.90
CA LYS A 226 -16.43 -12.24 -25.55
C LYS A 226 -17.15 -13.54 -25.18
N ALA A 227 -16.48 -14.47 -24.53
CA ALA A 227 -17.07 -15.73 -24.09
C ALA A 227 -18.04 -15.58 -22.91
N ASP A 228 -17.92 -14.48 -22.14
CA ASP A 228 -18.79 -14.19 -21.01
C ASP A 228 -20.14 -13.63 -21.47
N LYS A 229 -21.06 -14.55 -21.82
CA LYS A 229 -22.40 -14.19 -22.27
C LYS A 229 -23.40 -13.94 -21.13
N VAL A 230 -23.06 -14.34 -19.92
CA VAL A 230 -23.94 -14.24 -18.75
C VAL A 230 -23.53 -13.02 -17.92
N GLY A 231 -24.41 -12.03 -17.83
CA GLY A 231 -24.17 -10.81 -17.11
C GLY A 231 -25.40 -9.89 -17.14
N PHE A 232 -25.23 -8.68 -16.66
CA PHE A 232 -26.25 -7.63 -16.66
C PHE A 232 -25.66 -6.31 -17.11
N ASN A 233 -26.51 -5.46 -17.69
CA ASN A 233 -26.12 -4.14 -18.12
C ASN A 233 -26.35 -3.10 -17.01
N VAL A 234 -25.34 -2.29 -16.76
CA VAL A 234 -25.45 -1.08 -15.93
C VAL A 234 -25.20 0.10 -16.83
N GLY A 235 -26.27 0.76 -17.27
CA GLY A 235 -26.20 1.75 -18.33
C GLY A 235 -25.75 1.13 -19.65
N GLU A 236 -24.68 1.68 -20.23
CA GLU A 236 -24.11 1.19 -21.50
C GLU A 236 -23.04 0.10 -21.31
N VAL A 237 -22.71 -0.27 -20.06
CA VAL A 237 -21.63 -1.20 -19.78
C VAL A 237 -22.19 -2.55 -19.35
N PHE A 238 -21.74 -3.61 -20.04
CA PHE A 238 -22.03 -4.99 -19.68
C PHE A 238 -21.10 -5.47 -18.58
N ILE A 239 -21.67 -5.90 -17.44
CA ILE A 239 -20.95 -6.49 -16.32
C ILE A 239 -21.14 -8.00 -16.35
N PRO A 240 -20.11 -8.77 -16.71
CA PRO A 240 -20.21 -10.22 -16.70
C PRO A 240 -20.23 -10.78 -15.28
N VAL A 241 -20.94 -11.88 -15.08
CA VAL A 241 -21.02 -12.56 -13.77
C VAL A 241 -19.63 -13.01 -13.29
N THR A 242 -18.75 -13.38 -14.22
CA THR A 242 -17.36 -13.73 -13.94
C THR A 242 -16.58 -12.58 -13.30
N PHE A 243 -16.90 -11.32 -13.62
CA PHE A 243 -16.32 -10.16 -12.97
C PHE A 243 -16.68 -10.09 -11.48
N ILE A 244 -17.91 -10.44 -11.12
CA ILE A 244 -18.34 -10.45 -9.71
C ILE A 244 -17.55 -11.49 -8.93
N PHE A 245 -17.44 -12.71 -9.45
CA PHE A 245 -16.66 -13.76 -8.79
C PHE A 245 -15.16 -13.40 -8.70
N THR A 246 -14.62 -12.78 -9.74
CA THR A 246 -13.25 -12.26 -9.74
C THR A 246 -13.08 -11.16 -8.69
N GLY A 247 -14.05 -10.25 -8.60
CA GLY A 247 -14.04 -9.17 -7.61
C GLY A 247 -14.11 -9.69 -6.18
N LEU A 248 -14.97 -10.67 -5.89
CA LEU A 248 -15.06 -11.32 -4.57
C LEU A 248 -13.77 -12.07 -4.21
N SER A 249 -13.21 -12.80 -5.16
CA SER A 249 -11.94 -13.51 -4.97
C SER A 249 -10.79 -12.53 -4.74
N GLY A 250 -10.75 -11.45 -5.52
CA GLY A 250 -9.81 -10.35 -5.35
C GLY A 250 -9.94 -9.65 -3.99
N ALA A 251 -11.18 -9.36 -3.56
CA ALA A 251 -11.45 -8.81 -2.24
C ALA A 251 -10.88 -9.72 -1.13
N CYS A 252 -11.13 -11.03 -1.22
CA CYS A 252 -10.59 -11.98 -0.26
C CYS A 252 -9.05 -11.94 -0.20
N ALA A 253 -8.38 -11.91 -1.35
CA ALA A 253 -6.92 -11.80 -1.43
C ALA A 253 -6.40 -10.48 -0.85
N PHE A 254 -7.02 -9.35 -1.20
CA PHE A 254 -6.62 -8.03 -0.71
C PHE A 254 -6.88 -7.85 0.79
N PHE A 255 -7.98 -8.38 1.33
CA PHE A 255 -8.21 -8.44 2.77
C PHE A 255 -7.09 -9.19 3.48
N GLY A 256 -6.74 -10.36 2.97
CA GLY A 256 -5.62 -11.13 3.50
C GLY A 256 -4.30 -10.36 3.45
N GLN A 257 -3.99 -9.72 2.32
CA GLN A 257 -2.78 -8.91 2.16
C GLN A 257 -2.70 -7.76 3.16
N THR A 258 -3.80 -7.04 3.34
CA THR A 258 -3.89 -5.91 4.27
C THR A 258 -3.65 -6.36 5.72
N LEU A 259 -4.30 -7.44 6.16
CA LEU A 259 -4.11 -8.00 7.50
C LEU A 259 -2.67 -8.52 7.70
N PHE A 260 -2.11 -9.19 6.69
CA PHE A 260 -0.75 -9.72 6.77
C PHE A 260 0.30 -8.60 6.86
N TYR A 261 0.14 -7.56 6.05
CA TYR A 261 1.00 -6.37 6.10
C TYR A 261 0.99 -5.72 7.48
N GLN A 262 -0.20 -5.59 8.09
CA GLN A 262 -0.34 -5.01 9.41
C GLN A 262 0.37 -5.86 10.49
N VAL A 263 0.24 -7.19 10.41
CA VAL A 263 0.98 -8.10 11.31
C VAL A 263 2.48 -7.95 11.14
N LEU A 264 2.98 -7.85 9.89
CA LEU A 264 4.40 -7.67 9.62
C LEU A 264 4.92 -6.35 10.18
N THR A 265 4.22 -5.24 9.92
CA THR A 265 4.62 -3.90 10.39
C THR A 265 4.75 -3.86 11.92
N ILE A 266 3.77 -4.41 12.64
CA ILE A 266 3.82 -4.47 14.10
C ILE A 266 4.91 -5.43 14.59
N SER A 267 5.17 -6.52 13.87
CA SER A 267 6.23 -7.45 14.21
C SER A 267 7.61 -6.81 14.08
N VAL A 268 7.85 -5.99 13.05
CA VAL A 268 9.08 -5.21 12.92
C VAL A 268 9.25 -4.27 14.11
N ALA A 269 8.20 -3.50 14.45
CA ALA A 269 8.26 -2.56 15.59
C ALA A 269 8.61 -3.28 16.90
N ASN A 270 8.05 -4.46 17.16
CA ASN A 270 8.33 -5.19 18.38
C ASN A 270 9.73 -5.85 18.42
N THR A 271 10.32 -6.17 17.26
CA THR A 271 11.68 -6.75 17.24
C THR A 271 12.76 -5.71 17.54
N VAL A 272 12.45 -4.43 17.37
CA VAL A 272 13.35 -3.33 17.78
C VAL A 272 13.39 -3.23 19.30
N GLU A 273 12.24 -3.37 19.99
CA GLU A 273 12.17 -3.31 21.46
C GLU A 273 12.77 -4.55 22.16
N TYR A 274 12.88 -5.67 21.47
CA TYR A 274 13.42 -6.91 22.06
C TYR A 274 14.94 -6.87 22.33
N ASN A 275 15.66 -5.92 21.74
CA ASN A 275 17.11 -5.77 21.88
C ASN A 275 17.53 -4.57 22.75
N GLU A 276 16.57 -3.86 23.35
CA GLU A 276 16.81 -2.89 24.41
C GLU A 276 16.72 -3.57 25.80
#